data_edb7af73effd025f38c3d0556505f60c
#
_entry.id   edb7af73effd025f38c3d0556505f60c
#
_cell.length_a   1.000
_cell.length_b   1.000
_cell.length_c   1.000
_cell.angle_alpha   90.00
_cell.angle_beta   90.00
_cell.angle_gamma   90.00
#
_symmetry.space_group_name_H-M   'P 1'
#
loop_
_entity.id
_entity.type
_entity.pdbx_description
1 polymer ?
#
loop_
_entity_poly.entity_id
_entity_poly.type
_entity_poly.pdbx_seq_one_letter_code
_entity_poly.pdbx_strand_id
1 'polypeptide(L)'
;MDTNIQQYLVNTSKVDFLAHRSLLQSLYGEQHPCGKVVVEEDYHAITPEVLRNFYERYYHSGNCSIFLSGKVTEDIIRRVKDTFGSPFGQYQLQTSKLNFPYIAVPEKRIFTEREDAMQSAVKMGYTTITREHPDYLKLRVLMTVFGGYFGSRLMSNIREEKGYTYGISAGIMFYPDSGLLIVSTETDNEYVEPLIQEVYHEIDRLHQEVVPVEELSMVRNYMLGEMCRSYESAFSLSDAWIFIATSGLGDDYFSRSLQAVQEVTPAELQDLAQRYLCKEKLKEVIAGKKIS
;
A
#
# COMPACT_ATOMS: atom_id res chain seq x y z
N MET A 1 0.41 6.50 26.89
CA MET A 1 0.15 7.81 26.23
C MET A 1 1.45 8.45 25.77
N ASP A 2 2.37 8.76 26.67
CA ASP A 2 3.65 9.45 26.36
C ASP A 2 4.49 8.78 25.28
N THR A 3 4.58 7.44 25.28
CA THR A 3 5.32 6.69 24.26
C THR A 3 4.75 6.91 22.85
N ASN A 4 3.41 6.96 22.70
CA ASN A 4 2.77 7.18 21.41
C ASN A 4 2.98 8.63 20.92
N ILE A 5 2.92 9.61 21.82
CA ILE A 5 3.20 11.00 21.49
C ILE A 5 4.67 11.16 21.07
N GLN A 6 5.61 10.56 21.81
CA GLN A 6 7.02 10.57 21.43
C GLN A 6 7.25 9.93 20.06
N GLN A 7 6.61 8.79 19.78
CA GLN A 7 6.68 8.16 18.46
C GLN A 7 6.08 9.05 17.36
N TYR A 8 4.97 9.73 17.63
CA TYR A 8 4.37 10.70 16.73
C TYR A 8 5.34 11.83 16.40
N LEU A 9 5.96 12.45 17.42
CA LEU A 9 6.94 13.53 17.25
C LEU A 9 8.15 13.08 16.43
N VAL A 10 8.69 11.88 16.69
CA VAL A 10 9.77 11.29 15.90
C VAL A 10 9.33 11.05 14.44
N ASN A 11 8.11 10.57 14.22
CA ASN A 11 7.61 10.33 12.85
C ASN A 11 7.39 11.65 12.09
N THR A 12 6.85 12.68 12.73
CA THR A 12 6.62 13.99 12.10
C THR A 12 7.92 14.75 11.78
N SER A 13 9.07 14.33 12.32
CA SER A 13 10.37 14.86 11.92
C SER A 13 10.89 14.26 10.61
N LYS A 14 10.33 13.14 10.13
CA LYS A 14 10.79 12.43 8.93
C LYS A 14 10.09 12.94 7.68
N VAL A 15 10.86 13.28 6.66
CA VAL A 15 10.33 13.76 5.36
C VAL A 15 9.45 12.71 4.67
N ASP A 16 9.79 11.42 4.78
CA ASP A 16 9.00 10.32 4.22
C ASP A 16 7.59 10.26 4.81
N PHE A 17 7.48 10.37 6.13
CA PHE A 17 6.20 10.41 6.82
C PHE A 17 5.37 11.62 6.42
N LEU A 18 5.99 12.80 6.33
CA LEU A 18 5.32 14.04 5.91
C LEU A 18 4.80 13.93 4.48
N ALA A 19 5.63 13.45 3.55
CA ALA A 19 5.24 13.28 2.15
C ALA A 19 4.09 12.27 2.00
N HIS A 20 4.16 11.11 2.70
CA HIS A 20 3.08 10.12 2.66
C HIS A 20 1.75 10.67 3.17
N ARG A 21 1.77 11.34 4.30
CA ARG A 21 0.62 11.98 4.92
C ARG A 21 0.00 13.04 4.01
N SER A 22 0.84 13.91 3.40
CA SER A 22 0.39 14.91 2.44
C SER A 22 -0.20 14.29 1.17
N LEU A 23 0.35 13.17 0.68
CA LEU A 23 -0.22 12.46 -0.45
C LEU A 23 -1.63 11.96 -0.13
N LEU A 24 -1.81 11.26 0.99
CA LEU A 24 -3.13 10.75 1.38
C LEU A 24 -4.15 11.87 1.56
N GLN A 25 -3.78 12.94 2.25
CA GLN A 25 -4.65 14.10 2.44
C GLN A 25 -5.04 14.74 1.10
N SER A 26 -4.09 14.86 0.18
CA SER A 26 -4.33 15.44 -1.14
C SER A 26 -5.25 14.62 -2.05
N LEU A 27 -5.26 13.29 -1.86
CA LEU A 27 -6.05 12.36 -2.66
C LEU A 27 -7.45 12.13 -2.09
N TYR A 28 -7.55 12.02 -0.77
CA TYR A 28 -8.79 11.65 -0.10
C TYR A 28 -9.52 12.83 0.55
N GLY A 29 -8.79 13.91 0.89
CA GLY A 29 -9.33 15.05 1.65
C GLY A 29 -9.40 14.78 3.16
N GLU A 30 -9.50 15.83 3.95
CA GLU A 30 -9.44 15.79 5.42
C GLU A 30 -10.61 15.06 6.09
N GLN A 31 -11.76 15.01 5.41
CA GLN A 31 -12.97 14.38 5.95
C GLN A 31 -13.02 12.87 5.69
N HIS A 32 -12.18 12.37 4.79
CA HIS A 32 -12.10 10.95 4.50
C HIS A 32 -11.15 10.25 5.48
N PRO A 33 -11.50 9.05 6.02
CA PRO A 33 -10.63 8.35 6.99
C PRO A 33 -9.19 8.14 6.52
N CYS A 34 -8.99 7.88 5.22
CA CYS A 34 -7.65 7.70 4.65
C CYS A 34 -6.87 9.01 4.49
N GLY A 35 -7.57 10.15 4.39
CA GLY A 35 -6.95 11.47 4.26
C GLY A 35 -6.88 12.25 5.56
N LYS A 36 -7.58 11.78 6.60
CA LYS A 36 -7.53 12.42 7.92
C LYS A 36 -6.14 12.31 8.53
N VAL A 37 -5.64 13.44 8.92
CA VAL A 37 -4.34 13.58 9.54
C VAL A 37 -4.49 13.56 11.06
N VAL A 38 -3.86 12.58 11.72
CA VAL A 38 -3.77 12.54 13.19
C VAL A 38 -2.80 13.62 13.65
N VAL A 39 -3.20 14.39 14.67
CA VAL A 39 -2.40 15.45 15.32
C VAL A 39 -2.15 15.11 16.79
N GLU A 40 -1.25 15.84 17.45
CA GLU A 40 -0.87 15.57 18.84
C GLU A 40 -2.07 15.69 19.78
N GLU A 41 -2.97 16.62 19.53
CA GLU A 41 -4.19 16.84 20.30
C GLU A 41 -5.13 15.64 20.31
N ASP A 42 -5.15 14.86 19.22
CA ASP A 42 -5.94 13.63 19.14
C ASP A 42 -5.49 12.60 20.19
N TYR A 43 -4.18 12.52 20.45
CA TYR A 43 -3.65 11.64 21.50
C TYR A 43 -4.07 12.10 22.90
N HIS A 44 -4.08 13.40 23.17
CA HIS A 44 -4.52 13.94 24.43
C HIS A 44 -6.02 13.79 24.66
N ALA A 45 -6.82 13.72 23.60
CA ALA A 45 -8.25 13.49 23.67
C ALA A 45 -8.63 12.03 24.04
N ILE A 46 -7.69 11.08 23.98
CA ILE A 46 -7.94 9.67 24.31
C ILE A 46 -7.99 9.50 25.83
N THR A 47 -9.17 9.17 26.35
CA THR A 47 -9.39 8.87 27.77
C THR A 47 -9.68 7.38 27.96
N PRO A 48 -9.55 6.83 29.20
CA PRO A 48 -9.97 5.46 29.50
C PRO A 48 -11.43 5.17 29.15
N GLU A 49 -12.31 6.16 29.28
CA GLU A 49 -13.72 6.05 28.92
C GLU A 49 -13.91 5.91 27.40
N VAL A 50 -13.22 6.73 26.59
CA VAL A 50 -13.25 6.63 25.11
C VAL A 50 -12.77 5.25 24.67
N LEU A 51 -11.68 4.73 25.27
CA LEU A 51 -11.16 3.40 24.96
C LEU A 51 -12.13 2.30 25.37
N ARG A 52 -12.79 2.40 26.53
CA ARG A 52 -13.79 1.44 26.97
C ARG A 52 -14.99 1.41 26.02
N ASN A 53 -15.53 2.58 25.65
CA ASN A 53 -16.65 2.70 24.74
C ASN A 53 -16.31 2.11 23.36
N PHE A 54 -15.07 2.35 22.88
CA PHE A 54 -14.57 1.74 21.64
C PHE A 54 -14.50 0.21 21.74
N TYR A 55 -13.94 -0.30 22.83
CA TYR A 55 -13.83 -1.74 23.09
C TYR A 55 -15.22 -2.39 23.16
N GLU A 56 -16.14 -1.87 23.93
CA GLU A 56 -17.51 -2.39 24.08
C GLU A 56 -18.27 -2.37 22.74
N ARG A 57 -17.99 -1.39 21.90
CA ARG A 57 -18.66 -1.24 20.60
C ARG A 57 -18.14 -2.20 19.54
N TYR A 58 -16.84 -2.44 19.49
CA TYR A 58 -16.21 -3.13 18.35
C TYR A 58 -15.67 -4.52 18.67
N TYR A 59 -15.42 -4.84 19.94
CA TYR A 59 -14.87 -6.13 20.36
C TYR A 59 -16.02 -7.06 20.80
N HIS A 60 -16.62 -7.76 19.83
CA HIS A 60 -17.72 -8.70 20.08
C HIS A 60 -17.68 -9.88 19.09
N SER A 61 -18.37 -10.96 19.40
CA SER A 61 -18.35 -12.22 18.62
C SER A 61 -18.76 -12.04 17.16
N GLY A 62 -19.64 -11.09 16.84
CA GLY A 62 -20.05 -10.79 15.47
C GLY A 62 -19.01 -10.02 14.64
N ASN A 63 -17.93 -9.55 15.26
CA ASN A 63 -16.81 -8.84 14.61
C ASN A 63 -15.47 -9.50 14.91
N CYS A 64 -15.46 -10.84 15.06
CA CYS A 64 -14.28 -11.60 15.41
C CYS A 64 -14.14 -12.82 14.51
N SER A 65 -12.97 -12.98 13.91
CA SER A 65 -12.56 -14.18 13.19
C SER A 65 -11.31 -14.76 13.85
N ILE A 66 -11.27 -16.06 14.08
CA ILE A 66 -10.17 -16.76 14.76
C ILE A 66 -9.48 -17.67 13.77
N PHE A 67 -8.18 -17.48 13.57
CA PHE A 67 -7.35 -18.31 12.73
C PHE A 67 -6.41 -19.15 13.61
N LEU A 68 -6.35 -20.46 13.36
CA LEU A 68 -5.50 -21.38 14.07
C LEU A 68 -4.44 -21.94 13.13
N SER A 69 -3.19 -21.88 13.54
CA SER A 69 -2.06 -22.33 12.73
C SER A 69 -1.10 -23.21 13.54
N GLY A 70 -0.43 -24.15 12.88
CA GLY A 70 0.49 -25.09 13.48
C GLY A 70 -0.12 -26.49 13.72
N LYS A 71 0.24 -27.16 14.80
CA LYS A 71 -0.32 -28.48 15.16
C LYS A 71 -1.70 -28.29 15.79
N VAL A 72 -2.73 -28.11 14.97
CA VAL A 72 -4.11 -27.94 15.40
C VAL A 72 -4.72 -29.33 15.70
N THR A 73 -5.03 -29.56 16.96
CA THR A 73 -5.67 -30.79 17.43
C THR A 73 -7.13 -30.55 17.80
N GLU A 74 -7.94 -31.61 17.87
CA GLU A 74 -9.35 -31.53 18.32
C GLU A 74 -9.49 -30.91 19.72
N ASP A 75 -8.52 -31.15 20.62
CA ASP A 75 -8.51 -30.50 21.93
C ASP A 75 -8.33 -29.00 21.86
N ILE A 76 -7.44 -28.51 20.99
CA ILE A 76 -7.25 -27.05 20.75
C ILE A 76 -8.53 -26.47 20.18
N ILE A 77 -9.12 -27.10 19.17
CA ILE A 77 -10.37 -26.63 18.55
C ILE A 77 -11.48 -26.54 19.61
N ARG A 78 -11.61 -27.59 20.46
CA ARG A 78 -12.60 -27.62 21.56
C ARG A 78 -12.37 -26.46 22.52
N ARG A 79 -11.13 -26.24 23.00
CA ARG A 79 -10.81 -25.17 23.94
C ARG A 79 -11.13 -23.76 23.32
N VAL A 80 -10.84 -23.56 22.04
CA VAL A 80 -11.19 -22.31 21.36
C VAL A 80 -12.71 -22.16 21.28
N LYS A 81 -13.45 -23.23 20.94
CA LYS A 81 -14.92 -23.22 20.93
C LYS A 81 -15.50 -22.96 22.33
N ASP A 82 -14.96 -23.58 23.36
CA ASP A 82 -15.41 -23.39 24.75
C ASP A 82 -15.15 -21.97 25.25
N THR A 83 -14.05 -21.33 24.79
CA THR A 83 -13.67 -19.98 25.23
C THR A 83 -14.37 -18.89 24.43
N PHE A 84 -14.46 -19.03 23.12
CA PHE A 84 -14.93 -17.97 22.18
C PHE A 84 -16.21 -18.37 21.44
N GLY A 85 -16.69 -19.60 21.55
CA GLY A 85 -17.86 -20.09 20.83
C GLY A 85 -19.19 -19.59 21.36
N SER A 86 -19.23 -19.07 22.59
CA SER A 86 -20.38 -18.38 23.13
C SER A 86 -20.38 -16.92 22.69
N PRO A 87 -21.56 -16.32 22.43
CA PRO A 87 -21.63 -14.90 22.11
C PRO A 87 -21.02 -14.06 23.23
N PHE A 88 -20.11 -13.16 22.87
CA PHE A 88 -19.56 -12.15 23.77
C PHE A 88 -19.74 -10.76 23.14
N GLY A 89 -19.91 -9.75 24.01
CA GLY A 89 -20.31 -8.39 23.59
C GLY A 89 -21.77 -8.35 23.16
N GLN A 90 -22.36 -7.18 23.18
CA GLN A 90 -23.82 -6.99 22.96
C GLN A 90 -24.15 -6.21 21.69
N TYR A 91 -23.16 -5.92 20.82
CA TYR A 91 -23.39 -5.03 19.70
C TYR A 91 -23.85 -5.75 18.44
N GLN A 92 -24.89 -5.20 17.82
CA GLN A 92 -25.27 -5.58 16.45
C GLN A 92 -24.45 -4.75 15.46
N LEU A 93 -23.69 -5.43 14.60
CA LEU A 93 -22.96 -4.77 13.51
C LEU A 93 -23.95 -3.95 12.66
N GLN A 94 -23.81 -2.64 12.71
CA GLN A 94 -24.41 -1.80 11.69
C GLN A 94 -23.56 -1.94 10.43
N THR A 95 -24.04 -2.73 9.48
CA THR A 95 -23.39 -2.96 8.17
C THR A 95 -23.59 -1.80 7.20
N SER A 96 -23.95 -0.61 7.68
CA SER A 96 -24.02 0.57 6.81
C SER A 96 -22.61 0.89 6.32
N LYS A 97 -22.35 0.70 5.03
CA LYS A 97 -21.16 1.22 4.38
C LYS A 97 -21.17 2.74 4.59
N LEU A 98 -20.27 3.21 5.43
CA LEU A 98 -20.04 4.65 5.56
C LEU A 98 -19.47 5.13 4.23
N ASN A 99 -20.19 5.99 3.54
CA ASN A 99 -19.71 6.58 2.30
C ASN A 99 -19.06 7.93 2.63
N PHE A 100 -17.74 7.99 2.52
CA PHE A 100 -17.00 9.23 2.70
C PHE A 100 -16.71 9.86 1.34
N PRO A 101 -16.99 11.16 1.16
CA PRO A 101 -16.68 11.82 -0.10
C PRO A 101 -15.17 11.93 -0.31
N TYR A 102 -14.73 11.66 -1.52
CA TYR A 102 -13.36 11.96 -1.97
C TYR A 102 -13.31 13.44 -2.35
N ILE A 103 -12.54 14.22 -1.60
CA ILE A 103 -12.34 15.66 -1.88
C ILE A 103 -10.85 15.86 -2.16
N ALA A 104 -10.42 15.37 -3.32
CA ALA A 104 -9.05 15.56 -3.76
C ALA A 104 -8.75 17.04 -4.01
N VAL A 105 -7.57 17.51 -3.59
CA VAL A 105 -7.12 18.86 -3.94
C VAL A 105 -6.79 18.94 -5.44
N PRO A 106 -7.01 20.09 -6.10
CA PRO A 106 -6.78 20.21 -7.54
C PRO A 106 -5.29 20.24 -7.92
N GLU A 107 -4.42 20.72 -7.04
CA GLU A 107 -3.00 20.86 -7.27
C GLU A 107 -2.35 19.54 -7.63
N LYS A 108 -1.60 19.50 -8.74
CA LYS A 108 -0.82 18.33 -9.15
C LYS A 108 0.41 18.16 -8.25
N ARG A 109 1.06 19.28 -7.88
CA ARG A 109 2.28 19.27 -7.07
C ARG A 109 2.07 19.95 -5.73
N ILE A 110 2.52 19.28 -4.67
CA ILE A 110 2.45 19.74 -3.29
C ILE A 110 3.85 19.65 -2.69
N PHE A 111 4.29 20.73 -2.07
CA PHE A 111 5.59 20.82 -1.43
C PHE A 111 5.43 21.14 0.06
N THR A 112 6.06 20.34 0.92
CA THR A 112 6.15 20.56 2.36
C THR A 112 7.59 20.92 2.71
N GLU A 113 7.84 22.18 3.07
CA GLU A 113 9.17 22.68 3.42
C GLU A 113 9.68 22.07 4.72
N ARG A 114 10.93 21.60 4.68
CA ARG A 114 11.72 21.19 5.83
C ARG A 114 13.15 21.71 5.66
N GLU A 115 13.42 22.92 6.20
CA GLU A 115 14.68 23.63 6.00
C GLU A 115 15.92 22.84 6.46
N ASP A 116 15.77 22.00 7.48
CA ASP A 116 16.81 21.16 8.08
C ASP A 116 16.95 19.77 7.40
N ALA A 117 16.14 19.48 6.37
CA ALA A 117 16.19 18.19 5.73
C ALA A 117 17.43 18.03 4.84
N MET A 118 18.19 16.96 5.08
CA MET A 118 19.34 16.58 4.24
C MET A 118 18.89 15.98 2.92
N GLN A 119 17.75 15.29 2.91
CA GLN A 119 17.15 14.66 1.74
C GLN A 119 15.67 15.06 1.62
N SER A 120 15.13 14.95 0.41
CA SER A 120 13.71 15.09 0.13
C SER A 120 13.06 13.73 -0.08
N ALA A 121 11.88 13.54 0.51
CA ALA A 121 11.00 12.43 0.15
C ALA A 121 10.10 12.83 -1.01
N VAL A 122 9.99 11.96 -2.01
CA VAL A 122 9.12 12.11 -3.16
C VAL A 122 8.11 10.98 -3.17
N LYS A 123 6.82 11.33 -3.14
CA LYS A 123 5.70 10.42 -3.30
C LYS A 123 4.88 10.84 -4.51
N MET A 124 4.75 9.95 -5.48
CA MET A 124 3.89 10.19 -6.64
C MET A 124 2.78 9.14 -6.64
N GLY A 125 1.53 9.57 -6.79
CA GLY A 125 0.44 8.59 -6.75
C GLY A 125 -0.93 9.15 -7.06
N TYR A 126 -1.87 8.24 -7.25
CA TYR A 126 -3.29 8.55 -7.42
C TYR A 126 -4.16 7.33 -7.05
N THR A 127 -5.43 7.56 -6.79
CA THR A 127 -6.40 6.50 -6.47
C THR A 127 -6.70 5.66 -7.71
N THR A 128 -6.65 4.34 -7.57
CA THR A 128 -6.81 3.38 -8.66
C THR A 128 -7.78 2.25 -8.27
N ILE A 129 -7.79 1.18 -9.06
CA ILE A 129 -8.67 0.02 -8.88
C ILE A 129 -8.47 -0.69 -7.53
N THR A 130 -9.54 -1.34 -7.08
CA THR A 130 -9.51 -2.20 -5.88
C THR A 130 -8.98 -3.59 -6.19
N ARG A 131 -8.75 -4.42 -5.15
CA ARG A 131 -8.30 -5.82 -5.29
C ARG A 131 -9.28 -6.72 -6.01
N GLU A 132 -10.56 -6.37 -6.02
CA GLU A 132 -11.63 -7.15 -6.66
C GLU A 132 -11.67 -6.94 -8.19
N HIS A 133 -11.00 -5.90 -8.68
CA HIS A 133 -11.01 -5.58 -10.11
C HIS A 133 -10.33 -6.69 -10.92
N PRO A 134 -10.91 -7.11 -12.07
CA PRO A 134 -10.36 -8.19 -12.91
C PRO A 134 -8.89 -7.99 -13.32
N ASP A 135 -8.49 -6.74 -13.58
CA ASP A 135 -7.13 -6.41 -14.02
C ASP A 135 -6.09 -6.44 -12.88
N TYR A 136 -6.54 -6.47 -11.62
CA TYR A 136 -5.64 -6.28 -10.47
C TYR A 136 -4.46 -7.26 -10.44
N LEU A 137 -4.72 -8.55 -10.65
CA LEU A 137 -3.67 -9.57 -10.55
C LEU A 137 -2.59 -9.42 -11.64
N LYS A 138 -2.99 -9.05 -12.87
CA LYS A 138 -2.04 -8.75 -13.95
C LYS A 138 -1.36 -7.40 -13.75
N LEU A 139 -2.08 -6.41 -13.20
CA LEU A 139 -1.51 -5.11 -12.85
C LEU A 139 -0.41 -5.23 -11.77
N ARG A 140 -0.51 -6.18 -10.86
CA ARG A 140 0.57 -6.50 -9.92
C ARG A 140 1.87 -6.91 -10.63
N VAL A 141 1.76 -7.69 -11.72
CA VAL A 141 2.95 -8.07 -12.52
C VAL A 141 3.55 -6.84 -13.17
N LEU A 142 2.74 -5.96 -13.78
CA LEU A 142 3.20 -4.69 -14.32
C LEU A 142 3.90 -3.84 -13.26
N MET A 143 3.30 -3.69 -12.07
CA MET A 143 3.91 -2.91 -10.99
C MET A 143 5.23 -3.52 -10.50
N THR A 144 5.39 -4.84 -10.57
CA THR A 144 6.67 -5.50 -10.28
C THR A 144 7.72 -5.16 -11.33
N VAL A 145 7.39 -5.18 -12.63
CA VAL A 145 8.27 -4.70 -13.72
C VAL A 145 8.67 -3.25 -13.48
N PHE A 146 7.71 -2.39 -13.15
CA PHE A 146 7.93 -0.95 -13.02
C PHE A 146 8.81 -0.58 -11.84
N GLY A 147 8.48 -1.03 -10.61
CA GLY A 147 9.18 -0.62 -9.39
C GLY A 147 9.03 -1.58 -8.21
N GLY A 148 8.50 -2.80 -8.41
CA GLY A 148 8.13 -3.71 -7.33
C GLY A 148 9.24 -4.62 -6.80
N TYR A 149 10.44 -4.60 -7.38
CA TYR A 149 11.58 -5.40 -6.92
C TYR A 149 12.92 -4.73 -7.26
N PHE A 150 14.02 -5.28 -6.75
CA PHE A 150 15.36 -4.68 -6.89
C PHE A 150 15.82 -4.55 -8.35
N GLY A 151 15.49 -5.50 -9.24
CA GLY A 151 15.81 -5.45 -10.67
C GLY A 151 14.74 -4.76 -11.54
N SER A 152 13.81 -3.97 -10.95
CA SER A 152 12.76 -3.25 -11.67
C SER A 152 13.31 -2.06 -12.46
N ARG A 153 12.53 -1.56 -13.43
CA ARG A 153 12.96 -0.45 -14.29
C ARG A 153 13.32 0.80 -13.53
N LEU A 154 12.50 1.21 -12.54
CA LEU A 154 12.83 2.37 -11.71
C LEU A 154 14.13 2.18 -10.92
N MET A 155 14.35 0.98 -10.35
CA MET A 155 15.57 0.69 -9.62
C MET A 155 16.81 0.70 -10.53
N SER A 156 16.74 0.06 -11.69
CA SER A 156 17.84 0.00 -12.66
C SER A 156 18.20 1.39 -13.21
N ASN A 157 17.19 2.19 -13.60
CA ASN A 157 17.44 3.52 -14.14
C ASN A 157 17.89 4.49 -13.03
N ILE A 158 17.06 4.68 -12.01
CA ILE A 158 17.20 5.84 -11.09
C ILE A 158 18.25 5.57 -10.01
N ARG A 159 18.34 4.31 -9.53
CA ARG A 159 19.33 3.93 -8.52
C ARG A 159 20.65 3.51 -9.13
N GLU A 160 20.66 2.55 -10.11
CA GLU A 160 21.90 1.94 -10.57
C GLU A 160 22.60 2.78 -11.64
N GLU A 161 21.87 3.30 -12.63
CA GLU A 161 22.47 4.09 -13.72
C GLU A 161 22.71 5.54 -13.32
N LYS A 162 21.72 6.20 -12.69
CA LYS A 162 21.76 7.63 -12.35
C LYS A 162 22.35 7.91 -10.96
N GLY A 163 22.17 6.99 -10.01
CA GLY A 163 22.65 7.18 -8.64
C GLY A 163 21.87 8.23 -7.84
N TYR A 164 20.66 8.57 -8.25
CA TYR A 164 19.86 9.64 -7.61
C TYR A 164 19.29 9.24 -6.25
N THR A 165 19.15 7.96 -5.97
CA THR A 165 18.56 7.46 -4.72
C THR A 165 19.20 6.15 -4.27
N TYR A 166 19.10 5.83 -2.99
CA TYR A 166 19.41 4.50 -2.46
C TYR A 166 18.33 3.46 -2.77
N GLY A 167 17.10 3.90 -3.07
CA GLY A 167 16.01 3.00 -3.43
C GLY A 167 14.75 3.75 -3.84
N ILE A 168 14.08 3.20 -4.83
CA ILE A 168 12.80 3.66 -5.31
C ILE A 168 11.88 2.46 -5.46
N SER A 169 10.63 2.61 -5.12
CA SER A 169 9.64 1.55 -5.24
C SER A 169 8.34 2.05 -5.85
N ALA A 170 7.64 1.16 -6.55
CA ALA A 170 6.30 1.40 -7.03
C ALA A 170 5.40 0.22 -6.73
N GLY A 171 4.15 0.49 -6.36
CA GLY A 171 3.17 -0.54 -6.02
C GLY A 171 1.76 -0.02 -5.91
N ILE A 172 0.85 -0.89 -5.47
CA ILE A 172 -0.53 -0.51 -5.16
C ILE A 172 -0.78 -0.82 -3.68
N MET A 173 -1.07 0.21 -2.92
CA MET A 173 -1.60 0.10 -1.55
C MET A 173 -3.12 0.00 -1.61
N PHE A 174 -3.73 -0.73 -0.68
CA PHE A 174 -5.19 -0.89 -0.66
C PHE A 174 -5.79 -0.38 0.63
N TYR A 175 -6.87 0.33 0.45
CA TYR A 175 -7.81 0.75 1.47
C TYR A 175 -9.16 0.05 1.23
N PRO A 176 -10.11 0.07 2.17
CA PRO A 176 -11.37 -0.69 2.02
C PRO A 176 -12.12 -0.44 0.70
N ASP A 177 -12.10 0.81 0.21
CA ASP A 177 -12.89 1.21 -0.97
C ASP A 177 -12.04 1.68 -2.16
N SER A 178 -10.70 1.60 -2.06
CA SER A 178 -9.82 2.09 -3.13
C SER A 178 -8.46 1.42 -3.15
N GLY A 179 -7.83 1.41 -4.33
CA GLY A 179 -6.39 1.24 -4.47
C GLY A 179 -5.69 2.60 -4.56
N LEU A 180 -4.45 2.66 -4.14
CA LEU A 180 -3.54 3.78 -4.33
C LEU A 180 -2.31 3.28 -5.08
N LEU A 181 -2.17 3.66 -6.36
CA LEU A 181 -0.92 3.49 -7.07
C LEU A 181 0.07 4.54 -6.52
N ILE A 182 1.23 4.07 -6.08
CA ILE A 182 2.24 4.92 -5.46
C ILE A 182 3.64 4.59 -5.96
N VAL A 183 4.42 5.62 -6.25
CA VAL A 183 5.89 5.60 -6.38
C VAL A 183 6.45 6.33 -5.16
N SER A 184 7.47 5.76 -4.53
CA SER A 184 8.03 6.25 -3.28
C SER A 184 9.54 6.15 -3.28
N THR A 185 10.20 7.25 -2.91
CA THR A 185 11.66 7.33 -2.77
C THR A 185 12.07 8.48 -1.86
N GLU A 186 13.31 8.45 -1.39
CA GLU A 186 14.05 9.57 -0.82
C GLU A 186 15.29 9.83 -1.66
N THR A 187 15.64 11.10 -1.84
CA THR A 187 16.76 11.53 -2.69
C THR A 187 17.38 12.81 -2.15
N ASP A 188 18.61 13.10 -2.53
CA ASP A 188 19.20 14.39 -2.24
C ASP A 188 18.38 15.51 -2.89
N ASN A 189 18.31 16.66 -2.23
CA ASN A 189 17.41 17.74 -2.61
C ASN A 189 17.60 18.20 -4.07
N GLU A 190 18.82 18.14 -4.60
CA GLU A 190 19.17 18.53 -5.98
C GLU A 190 18.66 17.54 -7.05
N TYR A 191 18.41 16.28 -6.67
CA TYR A 191 17.95 15.27 -7.63
C TYR A 191 16.42 15.10 -7.68
N VAL A 192 15.65 15.84 -6.91
CA VAL A 192 14.18 15.74 -6.89
C VAL A 192 13.58 15.90 -8.28
N GLU A 193 13.92 16.97 -9.00
CA GLU A 193 13.35 17.23 -10.34
C GLU A 193 13.80 16.21 -11.37
N PRO A 194 15.12 15.94 -11.56
CA PRO A 194 15.55 14.94 -12.53
C PRO A 194 15.00 13.54 -12.22
N LEU A 195 14.88 13.16 -10.95
CA LEU A 195 14.29 11.87 -10.55
C LEU A 195 12.81 11.78 -10.97
N ILE A 196 12.00 12.81 -10.74
CA ILE A 196 10.60 12.85 -11.18
C ILE A 196 10.50 12.70 -12.71
N GLN A 197 11.39 13.32 -13.45
CA GLN A 197 11.41 13.19 -14.91
C GLN A 197 11.75 11.75 -15.35
N GLU A 198 12.67 11.08 -14.66
CA GLU A 198 12.99 9.68 -14.95
C GLU A 198 11.82 8.74 -14.64
N VAL A 199 11.05 9.00 -13.58
CA VAL A 199 9.81 8.24 -13.34
C VAL A 199 8.84 8.37 -14.50
N TYR A 200 8.63 9.59 -15.01
CA TYR A 200 7.78 9.82 -16.18
C TYR A 200 8.35 9.18 -17.44
N HIS A 201 9.66 9.21 -17.62
CA HIS A 201 10.33 8.56 -18.75
C HIS A 201 10.09 7.05 -18.75
N GLU A 202 10.21 6.37 -17.61
CA GLU A 202 9.94 4.94 -17.52
C GLU A 202 8.47 4.59 -17.75
N ILE A 203 7.54 5.46 -17.38
CA ILE A 203 6.12 5.32 -17.74
C ILE A 203 5.95 5.40 -19.26
N ASP A 204 6.57 6.38 -19.92
CA ASP A 204 6.50 6.52 -21.38
C ASP A 204 7.08 5.31 -22.09
N ARG A 205 8.18 4.75 -21.60
CA ARG A 205 8.76 3.51 -22.16
C ARG A 205 7.79 2.35 -22.05
N LEU A 206 7.11 2.17 -20.90
CA LEU A 206 6.11 1.12 -20.72
C LEU A 206 4.86 1.31 -21.61
N HIS A 207 4.54 2.54 -21.99
CA HIS A 207 3.46 2.82 -22.94
C HIS A 207 3.85 2.51 -24.40
N GLN A 208 5.10 2.77 -24.76
CA GLN A 208 5.56 2.72 -26.15
C GLN A 208 6.19 1.38 -26.53
N GLU A 209 6.83 0.72 -25.57
CA GLU A 209 7.60 -0.51 -25.76
C GLU A 209 6.96 -1.67 -25.02
N VAL A 210 6.87 -2.83 -25.69
CA VAL A 210 6.51 -4.07 -24.99
C VAL A 210 7.64 -4.49 -24.05
N VAL A 211 7.27 -5.06 -22.91
CA VAL A 211 8.25 -5.64 -21.98
C VAL A 211 8.97 -6.81 -22.67
N PRO A 212 10.31 -6.84 -22.76
CA PRO A 212 11.06 -7.95 -23.32
C PRO A 212 10.72 -9.28 -22.65
N VAL A 213 10.73 -10.37 -23.40
CA VAL A 213 10.39 -11.71 -22.89
C VAL A 213 11.35 -12.13 -21.77
N GLU A 214 12.61 -11.78 -21.88
CA GLU A 214 13.66 -12.06 -20.88
C GLU A 214 13.37 -11.32 -19.56
N GLU A 215 13.01 -10.02 -19.65
CA GLU A 215 12.62 -9.21 -18.50
C GLU A 215 11.39 -9.78 -17.79
N LEU A 216 10.35 -10.11 -18.56
CA LEU A 216 9.14 -10.72 -18.03
C LEU A 216 9.42 -12.09 -17.39
N SER A 217 10.33 -12.88 -17.95
CA SER A 217 10.74 -14.17 -17.38
C SER A 217 11.42 -14.00 -16.03
N MET A 218 12.30 -13.00 -15.87
CA MET A 218 12.93 -12.67 -14.57
C MET A 218 11.88 -12.24 -13.54
N VAL A 219 10.95 -11.39 -13.92
CA VAL A 219 9.86 -10.94 -13.04
C VAL A 219 8.97 -12.11 -12.60
N ARG A 220 8.60 -12.99 -13.52
CA ARG A 220 7.85 -14.21 -13.19
C ARG A 220 8.58 -15.08 -12.17
N ASN A 221 9.86 -15.36 -12.41
CA ASN A 221 10.65 -16.17 -11.49
C ASN A 221 10.75 -15.53 -10.10
N TYR A 222 10.95 -14.21 -10.04
CA TYR A 222 10.95 -13.47 -8.79
C TYR A 222 9.59 -13.61 -8.06
N MET A 223 8.48 -13.34 -8.75
CA MET A 223 7.14 -13.41 -8.15
C MET A 223 6.76 -14.82 -7.71
N LEU A 224 7.10 -15.84 -8.50
CA LEU A 224 6.87 -17.24 -8.13
C LEU A 224 7.69 -17.63 -6.89
N GLY A 225 8.94 -17.18 -6.80
CA GLY A 225 9.78 -17.37 -5.62
C GLY A 225 9.18 -16.71 -4.36
N GLU A 226 8.66 -15.49 -4.48
CA GLU A 226 7.95 -14.82 -3.38
C GLU A 226 6.67 -15.57 -2.96
N MET A 227 5.90 -16.06 -3.94
CA MET A 227 4.71 -16.86 -3.66
C MET A 227 5.06 -18.16 -2.92
N CYS A 228 6.14 -18.86 -3.33
CA CYS A 228 6.59 -20.05 -2.63
C CYS A 228 6.94 -19.75 -1.16
N ARG A 229 7.66 -18.66 -0.90
CA ARG A 229 8.00 -18.23 0.48
C ARG A 229 6.74 -17.91 1.31
N SER A 230 5.74 -17.28 0.67
CA SER A 230 4.49 -16.92 1.35
C SER A 230 3.64 -18.12 1.80
N TYR A 231 3.98 -19.33 1.34
CA TYR A 231 3.23 -20.56 1.66
C TYR A 231 4.11 -21.66 2.26
N GLU A 232 5.35 -21.34 2.64
CA GLU A 232 6.35 -22.30 3.10
C GLU A 232 6.02 -22.93 4.44
N SER A 233 5.38 -22.18 5.34
CA SER A 233 5.07 -22.63 6.69
C SER A 233 3.57 -22.57 7.00
N ALA A 234 3.15 -23.31 8.03
CA ALA A 234 1.78 -23.22 8.52
C ALA A 234 1.43 -21.79 8.98
N PHE A 235 2.39 -21.02 9.48
CA PHE A 235 2.18 -19.63 9.91
C PHE A 235 2.03 -18.69 8.72
N SER A 236 2.93 -18.74 7.75
CA SER A 236 2.82 -17.90 6.54
C SER A 236 1.57 -18.23 5.72
N LEU A 237 1.16 -19.52 5.69
CA LEU A 237 -0.11 -19.90 5.07
C LEU A 237 -1.32 -19.33 5.82
N SER A 238 -1.28 -19.31 7.15
CA SER A 238 -2.32 -18.67 7.97
C SER A 238 -2.41 -17.17 7.69
N ASP A 239 -1.28 -16.46 7.60
CA ASP A 239 -1.25 -15.04 7.27
C ASP A 239 -1.86 -14.78 5.88
N ALA A 240 -1.56 -15.64 4.91
CA ALA A 240 -2.16 -15.57 3.59
C ALA A 240 -3.69 -15.78 3.62
N TRP A 241 -4.19 -16.71 4.44
CA TRP A 241 -5.63 -16.90 4.64
C TRP A 241 -6.29 -15.75 5.39
N ILE A 242 -5.63 -15.18 6.40
CA ILE A 242 -6.09 -13.97 7.08
C ILE A 242 -6.24 -12.84 6.06
N PHE A 243 -5.25 -12.66 5.20
CA PHE A 243 -5.31 -11.65 4.12
C PHE A 243 -6.52 -11.85 3.20
N ILE A 244 -6.78 -13.08 2.72
CA ILE A 244 -7.92 -13.39 1.85
C ILE A 244 -9.25 -13.08 2.58
N ALA A 245 -9.41 -13.60 3.80
CA ALA A 245 -10.63 -13.44 4.56
C ALA A 245 -10.93 -11.98 4.90
N THR A 246 -9.92 -11.21 5.32
CA THR A 246 -10.08 -9.79 5.69
C THR A 246 -10.22 -8.87 4.48
N SER A 247 -9.76 -9.31 3.30
CA SER A 247 -9.89 -8.56 2.04
C SER A 247 -11.14 -8.92 1.25
N GLY A 248 -11.98 -9.84 1.73
CA GLY A 248 -13.19 -10.28 1.02
C GLY A 248 -12.90 -11.02 -0.31
N LEU A 249 -11.71 -11.61 -0.45
CA LEU A 249 -11.30 -12.33 -1.64
C LEU A 249 -11.79 -13.78 -1.61
N GLY A 250 -12.03 -14.38 -2.76
CA GLY A 250 -12.46 -15.78 -2.88
C GLY A 250 -11.33 -16.78 -2.63
N ASP A 251 -11.68 -18.01 -2.32
CA ASP A 251 -10.74 -19.13 -2.07
C ASP A 251 -9.85 -19.43 -3.27
N ASP A 252 -10.28 -19.02 -4.47
CA ASP A 252 -9.56 -19.17 -5.74
C ASP A 252 -8.47 -18.10 -5.96
N TYR A 253 -8.32 -17.15 -5.03
CA TYR A 253 -7.38 -16.04 -5.16
C TYR A 253 -5.93 -16.51 -5.43
N PHE A 254 -5.47 -17.56 -4.73
CA PHE A 254 -4.11 -18.07 -4.92
C PHE A 254 -3.90 -18.65 -6.32
N SER A 255 -4.84 -19.47 -6.80
CA SER A 255 -4.76 -20.06 -8.13
C SER A 255 -4.86 -19.01 -9.24
N ARG A 256 -5.75 -18.04 -9.10
CA ARG A 256 -5.84 -16.90 -10.03
C ARG A 256 -4.59 -16.04 -10.03
N SER A 257 -4.00 -15.80 -8.83
CA SER A 257 -2.76 -15.05 -8.71
C SER A 257 -1.59 -15.76 -9.39
N LEU A 258 -1.47 -17.07 -9.19
CA LEU A 258 -0.47 -17.90 -9.86
C LEU A 258 -0.65 -17.87 -11.38
N GLN A 259 -1.87 -18.07 -11.85
CA GLN A 259 -2.21 -18.05 -13.28
C GLN A 259 -1.88 -16.69 -13.90
N ALA A 260 -2.22 -15.58 -13.25
CA ALA A 260 -1.92 -14.24 -13.76
C ALA A 260 -0.41 -14.01 -13.93
N VAL A 261 0.42 -14.49 -13.00
CA VAL A 261 1.88 -14.40 -13.11
C VAL A 261 2.42 -15.25 -14.25
N GLN A 262 1.88 -16.46 -14.46
CA GLN A 262 2.36 -17.40 -15.48
C GLN A 262 1.93 -17.00 -16.88
N GLU A 263 0.71 -16.49 -17.07
CA GLU A 263 0.06 -16.35 -18.36
C GLU A 263 0.07 -14.94 -18.94
N VAL A 264 0.26 -13.87 -18.10
CA VAL A 264 0.26 -12.50 -18.61
C VAL A 264 1.31 -12.31 -19.71
N THR A 265 0.91 -11.66 -20.80
CA THR A 265 1.77 -11.45 -21.97
C THR A 265 2.38 -10.04 -21.99
N PRO A 266 3.50 -9.82 -22.73
CA PRO A 266 4.06 -8.47 -22.91
C PRO A 266 3.06 -7.45 -23.46
N ALA A 267 2.20 -7.85 -24.40
CA ALA A 267 1.17 -6.98 -24.97
C ALA A 267 0.09 -6.60 -23.94
N GLU A 268 -0.33 -7.54 -23.09
CA GLU A 268 -1.25 -7.21 -21.98
C GLU A 268 -0.64 -6.29 -20.97
N LEU A 269 0.67 -6.40 -20.66
CA LEU A 269 1.36 -5.48 -19.76
C LEU A 269 1.42 -4.08 -20.36
N GLN A 270 1.65 -3.94 -21.67
CA GLN A 270 1.63 -2.65 -22.34
C GLN A 270 0.23 -2.01 -22.31
N ASP A 271 -0.83 -2.77 -22.59
CA ASP A 271 -2.22 -2.31 -22.48
C ASP A 271 -2.55 -1.85 -21.04
N LEU A 272 -2.13 -2.63 -20.04
CA LEU A 272 -2.28 -2.24 -18.63
C LEU A 272 -1.49 -0.97 -18.30
N ALA A 273 -0.27 -0.82 -18.81
CA ALA A 273 0.53 0.39 -18.61
C ALA A 273 -0.20 1.62 -19.17
N GLN A 274 -0.71 1.55 -20.39
CA GLN A 274 -1.45 2.64 -21.03
C GLN A 274 -2.74 3.01 -20.26
N ARG A 275 -3.41 2.04 -19.64
CA ARG A 275 -4.63 2.27 -18.85
C ARG A 275 -4.38 2.75 -17.42
N TYR A 276 -3.30 2.26 -16.78
CA TYR A 276 -3.09 2.40 -15.34
C TYR A 276 -1.85 3.18 -14.93
N LEU A 277 -0.92 3.54 -15.82
CA LEU A 277 0.21 4.42 -15.50
C LEU A 277 -0.05 5.83 -16.06
N CYS A 278 -1.12 6.47 -15.57
CA CYS A 278 -1.59 7.76 -16.08
C CYS A 278 -0.79 8.93 -15.49
N LYS A 279 0.15 9.50 -16.25
CA LYS A 279 1.00 10.63 -15.82
C LYS A 279 0.21 11.85 -15.36
N GLU A 280 -0.91 12.12 -16.01
CA GLU A 280 -1.77 13.28 -15.75
C GLU A 280 -2.48 13.18 -14.39
N LYS A 281 -2.72 11.95 -13.93
CA LYS A 281 -3.38 11.68 -12.64
C LYS A 281 -2.42 11.68 -11.47
N LEU A 282 -1.11 11.51 -11.71
CA LEU A 282 -0.12 11.45 -10.65
C LEU A 282 -0.03 12.78 -9.90
N LYS A 283 -0.35 12.76 -8.62
CA LYS A 283 0.05 13.79 -7.67
C LYS A 283 1.54 13.65 -7.43
N GLU A 284 2.25 14.77 -7.32
CA GLU A 284 3.66 14.84 -6.97
C GLU A 284 3.77 15.52 -5.61
N VAL A 285 4.08 14.75 -4.59
CA VAL A 285 4.22 15.26 -3.22
C VAL A 285 5.67 15.16 -2.79
N ILE A 286 6.23 16.29 -2.44
CA ILE A 286 7.62 16.42 -2.03
C ILE A 286 7.65 16.98 -0.61
N ALA A 287 8.41 16.37 0.28
CA ALA A 287 8.74 16.93 1.58
C ALA A 287 10.26 16.98 1.73
N GLY A 288 10.80 18.16 1.98
CA GLY A 288 12.25 18.35 2.03
C GLY A 288 12.63 19.81 1.99
N LYS A 289 13.90 20.10 1.72
CA LYS A 289 14.43 21.44 1.58
C LYS A 289 14.25 21.94 0.15
N LYS A 290 13.63 23.10 0.00
CA LYS A 290 13.51 23.75 -1.30
C LYS A 290 14.88 24.26 -1.78
N ILE A 291 15.30 23.82 -2.95
CA ILE A 291 16.46 24.40 -3.63
C ILE A 291 15.98 25.55 -4.49
N SER A 292 16.55 26.72 -4.26
CA SER A 292 16.26 27.97 -4.99
C SER A 292 16.85 27.94 -6.40
#